data_0b582b1a5c3ece3d02753aebcc6d166b
#
_entry.id   0b582b1a5c3ece3d02753aebcc6d166b
#
_cell.length_a   1.000
_cell.length_b   1.000
_cell.length_c   1.000
_cell.angle_alpha   90.00
_cell.angle_beta   90.00
_cell.angle_gamma   90.00
#
_symmetry.space_group_name_H-M   'P 1'
#
loop_
_entity.id
_entity.type
_entity.pdbx_description
1 polymer ?
#
loop_
_entity_poly.entity_id
_entity_poly.type
_entity_poly.pdbx_seq_one_letter_code
_entity_poly.pdbx_strand_id
1 'polypeptide(L)'
;ALASCMPEAVFHAFQNAVASHGLLTADDFSLLLAARLLTETKESLSSCLDLSPDLANRILRQRHACSSFSEFAMQLKTKEMTYTRISRALMHLLLNQKTLYPAGYNRVLGFRKSAGALLKEIRRRSSLPLIAKAADAPRLLTGDALAAFESDIQASLFYETVRSHKTGTPFVHEYTKKLVLL
;
A
#
# COMPACT_ATOMS: atom_id res chain seq x y z
N ALA A 1 -1.64 26.00 -1.37
CA ALA A 1 -0.39 25.34 -1.86
C ALA A 1 -0.69 24.38 -3.03
N LEU A 2 -1.61 23.41 -2.92
CA LEU A 2 -1.85 22.43 -4.02
C LEU A 2 -2.41 23.09 -5.29
N ALA A 3 -3.31 24.07 -5.18
CA ALA A 3 -3.88 24.76 -6.33
C ALA A 3 -2.84 25.48 -7.21
N SER A 4 -1.72 25.90 -6.64
CA SER A 4 -0.66 26.57 -7.39
C SER A 4 0.35 25.61 -8.04
N CYS A 5 0.25 24.30 -7.72
CA CYS A 5 1.20 23.29 -8.18
C CYS A 5 0.66 22.39 -9.31
N MET A 6 -0.60 22.58 -9.73
CA MET A 6 -1.24 21.75 -10.76
C MET A 6 -2.19 22.55 -11.63
N PRO A 7 -2.46 22.11 -12.88
CA PRO A 7 -3.47 22.73 -13.75
C PRO A 7 -4.85 22.73 -13.09
N GLU A 8 -5.64 23.76 -13.34
CA GLU A 8 -6.95 23.97 -12.71
C GLU A 8 -7.91 22.77 -12.89
N ALA A 9 -7.99 22.21 -14.09
CA ALA A 9 -8.81 21.03 -14.36
C ALA A 9 -8.41 19.81 -13.54
N VAL A 10 -7.09 19.63 -13.29
CA VAL A 10 -6.56 18.54 -12.44
C VAL A 10 -6.89 18.81 -10.99
N PHE A 11 -6.79 20.06 -10.54
CA PHE A 11 -7.16 20.45 -9.19
C PHE A 11 -8.64 20.21 -8.89
N HIS A 12 -9.53 20.59 -9.81
CA HIS A 12 -10.96 20.31 -9.67
C HIS A 12 -11.28 18.80 -9.67
N ALA A 13 -10.65 18.02 -10.55
CA ALA A 13 -10.80 16.57 -10.53
C ALA A 13 -10.31 15.96 -9.19
N PHE A 14 -9.19 16.44 -8.67
CA PHE A 14 -8.67 16.05 -7.36
C PHE A 14 -9.65 16.39 -6.23
N GLN A 15 -10.18 17.63 -6.19
CA GLN A 15 -11.17 18.05 -5.18
C GLN A 15 -12.42 17.16 -5.22
N ASN A 16 -12.94 16.87 -6.40
CA ASN A 16 -14.10 16.00 -6.58
C ASN A 16 -13.81 14.57 -6.10
N ALA A 17 -12.63 14.04 -6.42
CA ALA A 17 -12.20 12.72 -5.95
C ALA A 17 -12.07 12.67 -4.43
N VAL A 18 -11.50 13.69 -3.80
CA VAL A 18 -11.40 13.80 -2.33
C VAL A 18 -12.79 13.87 -1.70
N ALA A 19 -13.71 14.65 -2.26
CA ALA A 19 -15.06 14.80 -1.74
C ALA A 19 -15.90 13.51 -1.87
N SER A 20 -15.73 12.77 -2.97
CA SER A 20 -16.52 11.57 -3.27
C SER A 20 -15.95 10.28 -2.68
N HIS A 21 -14.62 10.16 -2.59
CA HIS A 21 -13.96 8.91 -2.21
C HIS A 21 -13.17 9.02 -0.90
N GLY A 22 -12.97 10.24 -0.39
CA GLY A 22 -12.09 10.53 0.75
C GLY A 22 -10.60 10.39 0.40
N LEU A 23 -9.78 11.17 1.08
CA LEU A 23 -8.31 11.03 1.02
C LEU A 23 -7.83 10.32 2.28
N LEU A 24 -7.08 9.26 2.13
CA LEU A 24 -6.37 8.63 3.24
C LEU A 24 -4.97 9.21 3.39
N THR A 25 -4.60 9.46 4.61
CA THR A 25 -3.26 9.86 5.04
C THR A 25 -2.64 8.77 5.91
N ALA A 26 -1.36 8.89 6.22
CA ALA A 26 -0.71 7.97 7.14
C ALA A 26 -1.39 7.94 8.53
N ASP A 27 -1.93 9.08 8.97
CA ASP A 27 -2.57 9.19 10.28
C ASP A 27 -3.91 8.46 10.38
N ASP A 28 -4.55 8.13 9.28
CA ASP A 28 -5.75 7.28 9.26
C ASP A 28 -5.45 5.84 9.72
N PHE A 29 -4.18 5.44 9.70
CA PHE A 29 -3.69 4.14 10.15
C PHE A 29 -3.16 4.15 11.59
N SER A 30 -3.26 5.25 12.32
CA SER A 30 -2.67 5.45 13.65
C SER A 30 -3.14 4.42 14.68
N LEU A 31 -4.44 4.17 14.75
CA LEU A 31 -5.00 3.19 15.68
C LEU A 31 -4.52 1.77 15.38
N LEU A 32 -4.44 1.41 14.10
CA LEU A 32 -3.94 0.10 13.68
C LEU A 32 -2.46 -0.05 14.01
N LEU A 33 -1.67 1.01 13.83
CA LEU A 33 -0.27 1.02 14.24
C LEU A 33 -0.12 0.86 15.74
N ALA A 34 -0.84 1.65 16.54
CA ALA A 34 -0.80 1.56 18.00
C ALA A 34 -1.18 0.15 18.49
N ALA A 35 -2.26 -0.43 17.97
CA ALA A 35 -2.68 -1.78 18.30
C ALA A 35 -1.62 -2.83 17.93
N ARG A 36 -1.00 -2.71 16.75
CA ARG A 36 0.07 -3.58 16.30
C ARG A 36 1.28 -3.51 17.24
N LEU A 37 1.70 -2.31 17.62
CA LEU A 37 2.86 -2.07 18.49
C LEU A 37 2.72 -2.71 19.88
N LEU A 38 1.50 -2.88 20.40
CA LEU A 38 1.26 -3.51 21.71
C LEU A 38 1.68 -4.98 21.75
N THR A 39 1.55 -5.69 20.63
CA THR A 39 1.79 -7.14 20.53
C THR A 39 3.19 -7.48 20.00
N GLU A 40 3.95 -6.49 19.53
CA GLU A 40 5.25 -6.73 18.91
C GLU A 40 6.34 -7.01 19.93
N THR A 41 7.25 -7.94 19.57
CA THR A 41 8.49 -8.23 20.25
C THR A 41 9.69 -7.67 19.46
N LYS A 42 10.87 -7.67 20.07
CA LYS A 42 12.09 -7.24 19.38
C LYS A 42 12.39 -8.10 18.15
N GLU A 43 12.18 -9.39 18.27
CA GLU A 43 12.42 -10.40 17.23
C GLU A 43 11.45 -10.19 16.07
N SER A 44 10.15 -10.01 16.36
CA SER A 44 9.15 -9.77 15.35
C SER A 44 9.37 -8.47 14.59
N LEU A 45 9.70 -7.38 15.29
CA LEU A 45 10.07 -6.10 14.67
C LEU A 45 11.30 -6.23 13.78
N SER A 46 12.36 -6.88 14.27
CA SER A 46 13.61 -7.04 13.51
C SER A 46 13.45 -7.95 12.28
N SER A 47 12.38 -8.74 12.20
CA SER A 47 12.07 -9.55 11.03
C SER A 47 11.35 -8.79 9.92
N CYS A 48 10.84 -7.58 10.20
CA CYS A 48 10.16 -6.75 9.20
C CYS A 48 11.16 -5.97 8.35
N LEU A 49 10.79 -5.72 7.11
CA LEU A 49 11.60 -4.92 6.19
C LEU A 49 11.87 -3.51 6.73
N ASP A 50 13.06 -3.00 6.47
CA ASP A 50 13.54 -1.67 6.88
C ASP A 50 13.63 -1.44 8.40
N LEU A 51 13.32 -2.41 9.24
CA LEU A 51 13.43 -2.33 10.69
C LEU A 51 14.78 -2.86 11.18
N SER A 52 15.72 -1.94 11.38
CA SER A 52 16.99 -2.29 12.02
C SER A 52 16.80 -2.63 13.51
N PRO A 53 17.68 -3.42 14.13
CA PRO A 53 17.61 -3.71 15.57
C PRO A 53 17.58 -2.46 16.46
N ASP A 54 18.26 -1.39 16.04
CA ASP A 54 18.26 -0.12 16.77
C ASP A 54 16.89 0.57 16.67
N LEU A 55 16.29 0.63 15.49
CA LEU A 55 14.94 1.17 15.31
C LEU A 55 13.91 0.33 16.08
N ALA A 56 14.01 -1.00 16.07
CA ALA A 56 13.15 -1.89 16.84
C ALA A 56 13.21 -1.60 18.34
N ASN A 57 14.42 -1.44 18.90
CA ASN A 57 14.59 -1.08 20.32
C ASN A 57 13.97 0.28 20.66
N ARG A 58 14.08 1.27 19.76
CA ARG A 58 13.49 2.62 19.96
C ARG A 58 11.97 2.57 19.89
N ILE A 59 11.41 1.82 18.95
CA ILE A 59 9.97 1.58 18.85
C ILE A 59 9.45 0.97 20.14
N LEU A 60 10.06 -0.09 20.66
CA LEU A 60 9.63 -0.76 21.89
C LEU A 60 9.65 0.16 23.11
N ARG A 61 10.65 1.05 23.22
CA ARG A 61 10.72 2.03 24.33
C ARG A 61 9.61 3.07 24.25
N GLN A 62 9.18 3.45 23.05
CA GLN A 62 8.27 4.57 22.81
C GLN A 62 6.86 4.14 22.39
N ARG A 63 6.60 2.85 22.24
CA ARG A 63 5.33 2.32 21.68
C ARG A 63 4.06 2.82 22.35
N HIS A 64 4.12 3.12 23.66
CA HIS A 64 2.98 3.62 24.41
C HIS A 64 2.71 5.12 24.20
N ALA A 65 3.65 5.84 23.57
CA ALA A 65 3.51 7.25 23.20
C ALA A 65 3.03 7.45 21.74
N CYS A 66 2.57 6.40 21.08
CA CYS A 66 2.06 6.47 19.72
C CYS A 66 0.67 7.13 19.70
N SER A 67 0.64 8.45 19.55
CA SER A 67 -0.59 9.27 19.45
C SER A 67 -1.13 9.28 18.01
N SER A 68 -0.26 9.52 17.03
CA SER A 68 -0.56 9.40 15.61
C SER A 68 0.62 8.81 14.85
N PHE A 69 0.37 8.34 13.64
CA PHE A 69 1.42 7.75 12.79
C PHE A 69 2.54 8.75 12.49
N SER A 70 2.17 9.97 12.08
CA SER A 70 3.15 11.00 11.70
C SER A 70 3.94 11.51 12.90
N GLU A 71 3.31 11.75 14.04
CA GLU A 71 3.99 12.16 15.28
C GLU A 71 4.93 11.06 15.78
N PHE A 72 4.48 9.82 15.78
CA PHE A 72 5.33 8.70 16.18
C PHE A 72 6.55 8.54 15.26
N ALA A 73 6.36 8.65 13.93
CA ALA A 73 7.47 8.65 12.99
C ALA A 73 8.45 9.82 13.23
N MET A 74 7.96 10.99 13.62
CA MET A 74 8.79 12.15 14.00
C MET A 74 9.57 11.92 15.30
N GLN A 75 8.95 11.32 16.32
CA GLN A 75 9.61 10.99 17.59
C GLN A 75 10.76 9.97 17.38
N LEU A 76 10.58 9.04 16.45
CA LEU A 76 11.60 8.04 16.11
C LEU A 76 12.74 8.59 15.25
N LYS A 77 12.63 9.81 14.70
CA LYS A 77 13.62 10.41 13.81
C LYS A 77 14.95 10.69 14.52
N THR A 78 16.06 10.51 13.78
CA THR A 78 17.41 10.93 14.17
C THR A 78 18.12 11.62 13.01
N LYS A 79 19.38 12.03 13.24
CA LYS A 79 20.24 12.56 12.16
C LYS A 79 20.47 11.53 11.06
N GLU A 80 20.58 10.25 11.42
CA GLU A 80 20.88 9.14 10.50
C GLU A 80 19.61 8.46 9.91
N MET A 81 18.47 8.62 10.59
CA MET A 81 17.19 8.05 10.15
C MET A 81 16.20 9.14 9.76
N THR A 82 15.93 9.25 8.47
CA THR A 82 14.97 10.21 7.93
C THR A 82 13.52 9.81 8.26
N TYR A 83 12.63 10.79 8.30
CA TYR A 83 11.18 10.57 8.45
C TYR A 83 10.64 9.56 7.42
N THR A 84 11.02 9.71 6.14
CA THR A 84 10.55 8.83 5.06
C THR A 84 10.96 7.38 5.26
N ARG A 85 12.20 7.13 5.73
CA ARG A 85 12.67 5.78 6.05
C ARG A 85 11.88 5.16 7.18
N ILE A 86 11.64 5.92 8.25
CA ILE A 86 10.86 5.46 9.41
C ILE A 86 9.40 5.21 9.02
N SER A 87 8.79 6.14 8.30
CA SER A 87 7.41 6.01 7.81
C SER A 87 7.22 4.75 6.96
N ARG A 88 8.17 4.45 6.06
CA ARG A 88 8.16 3.22 5.26
C ARG A 88 8.30 1.97 6.14
N ALA A 89 9.22 1.98 7.11
CA ALA A 89 9.40 0.87 8.04
C ALA A 89 8.14 0.59 8.89
N LEU A 90 7.45 1.65 9.35
CA LEU A 90 6.19 1.51 10.08
C LEU A 90 5.06 0.97 9.18
N MET A 91 5.02 1.33 7.89
CA MET A 91 4.09 0.73 6.94
C MET A 91 4.40 -0.75 6.67
N HIS A 92 5.69 -1.12 6.53
CA HIS A 92 6.08 -2.53 6.42
C HIS A 92 5.67 -3.34 7.65
N LEU A 93 5.78 -2.74 8.85
CA LEU A 93 5.31 -3.36 10.09
C LEU A 93 3.78 -3.58 10.06
N LEU A 94 3.01 -2.57 9.69
CA LEU A 94 1.56 -2.67 9.58
C LEU A 94 1.13 -3.77 8.61
N LEU A 95 1.79 -3.86 7.47
CA LEU A 95 1.51 -4.86 6.42
C LEU A 95 2.17 -6.22 6.70
N ASN A 96 2.90 -6.37 7.82
CA ASN A 96 3.67 -7.56 8.16
C ASN A 96 4.64 -8.00 7.05
N GLN A 97 5.23 -7.03 6.35
CA GLN A 97 6.17 -7.30 5.26
C GLN A 97 7.55 -7.67 5.79
N LYS A 98 7.95 -8.91 5.52
CA LYS A 98 9.25 -9.47 5.93
C LYS A 98 10.19 -9.71 4.77
N THR A 99 9.64 -9.88 3.57
CA THR A 99 10.38 -10.22 2.37
C THR A 99 9.98 -9.28 1.23
N LEU A 100 10.95 -8.82 0.47
CA LEU A 100 10.72 -8.12 -0.79
C LEU A 100 10.77 -9.13 -1.93
N TYR A 101 9.63 -9.35 -2.56
CA TYR A 101 9.54 -10.23 -3.72
C TYR A 101 9.87 -9.49 -5.01
N PRO A 102 10.58 -10.13 -5.96
CA PRO A 102 10.80 -9.53 -7.27
C PRO A 102 9.48 -9.40 -8.03
N ALA A 103 9.38 -8.38 -8.89
CA ALA A 103 8.23 -8.21 -9.77
C ALA A 103 8.16 -9.37 -10.78
N GLY A 104 7.23 -10.29 -10.58
CA GLY A 104 7.05 -11.50 -11.39
C GLY A 104 5.82 -11.47 -12.29
N TYR A 105 5.11 -10.35 -12.40
CA TYR A 105 3.89 -10.20 -13.21
C TYR A 105 3.64 -8.75 -13.61
N ASN A 106 2.78 -8.56 -14.61
CA ASN A 106 2.24 -7.26 -15.00
C ASN A 106 0.74 -7.22 -14.71
N ARG A 107 0.25 -6.20 -14.02
CA ARG A 107 -1.16 -6.01 -13.74
C ARG A 107 -1.75 -4.92 -14.62
N VAL A 108 -2.82 -5.25 -15.34
CA VAL A 108 -3.61 -4.28 -16.13
C VAL A 108 -4.73 -3.73 -15.25
N LEU A 109 -4.70 -2.43 -14.99
CA LEU A 109 -5.73 -1.75 -14.20
C LEU A 109 -6.84 -1.17 -15.06
N GLY A 110 -6.54 -0.83 -16.32
CA GLY A 110 -7.49 -0.32 -17.28
C GLY A 110 -6.86 -0.12 -18.65
N PHE A 111 -7.68 0.03 -19.69
CA PHE A 111 -7.24 0.32 -21.04
C PHE A 111 -8.35 0.93 -21.89
N ARG A 112 -7.98 1.59 -22.97
CA ARG A 112 -8.94 2.05 -23.99
C ARG A 112 -9.41 0.87 -24.83
N LYS A 113 -10.70 0.84 -25.20
CA LYS A 113 -11.27 -0.25 -26.03
C LYS A 113 -10.49 -0.46 -27.34
N SER A 114 -9.96 0.63 -27.92
CA SER A 114 -9.10 0.57 -29.13
C SER A 114 -7.76 -0.12 -28.92
N ALA A 115 -7.29 -0.27 -27.67
CA ALA A 115 -5.99 -0.89 -27.35
C ALA A 115 -6.06 -2.42 -27.20
N GLY A 116 -7.19 -3.06 -27.48
CA GLY A 116 -7.34 -4.51 -27.35
C GLY A 116 -6.33 -5.32 -28.17
N ALA A 117 -6.04 -4.88 -29.41
CA ALA A 117 -5.02 -5.51 -30.25
C ALA A 117 -3.61 -5.40 -29.64
N LEU A 118 -3.27 -4.23 -29.07
CA LEU A 118 -2.00 -4.00 -28.38
C LEU A 118 -1.85 -4.90 -27.15
N LEU A 119 -2.89 -5.03 -26.34
CA LEU A 119 -2.86 -5.91 -25.16
C LEU A 119 -2.67 -7.38 -25.54
N LYS A 120 -3.29 -7.83 -26.64
CA LYS A 120 -3.09 -9.19 -27.18
C LYS A 120 -1.66 -9.41 -27.61
N GLU A 121 -1.04 -8.41 -28.24
CA GLU A 121 0.37 -8.49 -28.69
C GLU A 121 1.33 -8.44 -27.49
N ILE A 122 1.06 -7.58 -26.48
CA ILE A 122 1.84 -7.55 -25.22
C ILE A 122 1.78 -8.94 -24.55
N ARG A 123 0.57 -9.52 -24.41
CA ARG A 123 0.43 -10.86 -23.81
C ARG A 123 1.22 -11.94 -24.56
N ARG A 124 1.30 -11.84 -25.89
CA ARG A 124 2.03 -12.80 -26.72
C ARG A 124 3.55 -12.67 -26.57
N ARG A 125 4.07 -11.43 -26.39
CA ARG A 125 5.52 -11.15 -26.38
C ARG A 125 6.10 -11.00 -24.98
N SER A 126 5.29 -10.75 -23.97
CA SER A 126 5.77 -10.56 -22.61
C SER A 126 6.29 -11.88 -22.03
N SER A 127 7.45 -11.82 -21.41
CA SER A 127 8.00 -12.92 -20.59
C SER A 127 7.32 -13.03 -19.23
N LEU A 128 6.62 -11.96 -18.79
CA LEU A 128 5.89 -11.94 -17.54
C LEU A 128 4.39 -12.13 -17.78
N PRO A 129 3.70 -12.90 -16.92
CA PRO A 129 2.25 -13.04 -16.96
C PRO A 129 1.52 -11.70 -16.92
N LEU A 130 0.50 -11.53 -17.74
CA LEU A 130 -0.35 -10.34 -17.77
C LEU A 130 -1.66 -10.63 -17.05
N ILE A 131 -1.84 -10.02 -15.86
CA ILE A 131 -3.02 -10.20 -15.01
C ILE A 131 -4.02 -9.10 -15.32
N ALA A 132 -5.07 -9.45 -16.04
CA ALA A 132 -6.17 -8.54 -16.34
C ALA A 132 -7.29 -8.61 -15.30
N LYS A 133 -7.51 -9.77 -14.68
CA LYS A 133 -8.49 -9.99 -13.62
C LYS A 133 -7.76 -10.53 -12.39
N ALA A 134 -7.85 -9.83 -11.26
CA ALA A 134 -7.14 -10.22 -10.04
C ALA A 134 -7.49 -11.65 -9.58
N ALA A 135 -8.73 -12.08 -9.73
CA ALA A 135 -9.18 -13.42 -9.35
C ALA A 135 -8.54 -14.57 -10.18
N ASP A 136 -7.93 -14.26 -11.32
CA ASP A 136 -7.25 -15.28 -12.13
C ASP A 136 -5.77 -15.46 -11.74
N ALA A 137 -5.21 -14.55 -10.94
CA ALA A 137 -3.81 -14.56 -10.56
C ALA A 137 -3.36 -15.87 -9.89
N PRO A 138 -4.10 -16.49 -8.95
CA PRO A 138 -3.68 -17.76 -8.33
C PRO A 138 -3.55 -18.93 -9.32
N ARG A 139 -4.15 -18.84 -10.50
CA ARG A 139 -4.03 -19.85 -11.57
C ARG A 139 -2.86 -19.57 -12.52
N LEU A 140 -2.41 -18.31 -12.58
CA LEU A 140 -1.42 -17.84 -13.54
C LEU A 140 -0.04 -17.62 -12.91
N LEU A 141 0.01 -17.42 -11.60
CA LEU A 141 1.23 -17.12 -10.85
C LEU A 141 1.58 -18.26 -9.90
N THR A 142 2.89 -18.47 -9.70
CA THR A 142 3.43 -19.45 -8.74
C THR A 142 4.65 -18.87 -8.04
N GLY A 143 5.06 -19.48 -6.92
CA GLY A 143 6.26 -19.06 -6.19
C GLY A 143 6.25 -17.59 -5.78
N ASP A 144 7.40 -16.93 -5.96
CA ASP A 144 7.61 -15.52 -5.57
C ASP A 144 6.64 -14.54 -6.27
N ALA A 145 6.27 -14.81 -7.52
CA ALA A 145 5.34 -13.98 -8.25
C ALA A 145 3.93 -14.02 -7.64
N LEU A 146 3.48 -15.17 -7.17
CA LEU A 146 2.22 -15.31 -6.44
C LEU A 146 2.31 -14.63 -5.07
N ALA A 147 3.39 -14.84 -4.33
CA ALA A 147 3.61 -14.21 -3.04
C ALA A 147 3.66 -12.67 -3.14
N ALA A 148 4.31 -12.13 -4.17
CA ALA A 148 4.29 -10.70 -4.47
C ALA A 148 2.87 -10.20 -4.73
N PHE A 149 2.10 -10.90 -5.54
CA PHE A 149 0.71 -10.55 -5.84
C PHE A 149 -0.17 -10.58 -4.59
N GLU A 150 -0.05 -11.62 -3.77
CA GLU A 150 -0.81 -11.74 -2.51
C GLU A 150 -0.46 -10.62 -1.53
N SER A 151 0.82 -10.22 -1.46
CA SER A 151 1.26 -9.05 -0.68
C SER A 151 0.60 -7.75 -1.15
N ASP A 152 0.53 -7.53 -2.48
CA ASP A 152 -0.17 -6.37 -3.06
C ASP A 152 -1.67 -6.39 -2.75
N ILE A 153 -2.30 -7.57 -2.81
CA ILE A 153 -3.72 -7.74 -2.43
C ILE A 153 -3.93 -7.40 -0.95
N GLN A 154 -3.07 -7.89 -0.05
CA GLN A 154 -3.16 -7.57 1.38
C GLN A 154 -3.03 -6.06 1.63
N ALA A 155 -2.09 -5.39 0.97
CA ALA A 155 -1.94 -3.93 1.08
C ALA A 155 -3.21 -3.20 0.59
N SER A 156 -3.79 -3.66 -0.53
CA SER A 156 -5.04 -3.10 -1.07
C SER A 156 -6.22 -3.30 -0.13
N LEU A 157 -6.35 -4.49 0.48
CA LEU A 157 -7.42 -4.78 1.44
C LEU A 157 -7.27 -3.94 2.72
N PHE A 158 -6.04 -3.76 3.18
CA PHE A 158 -5.74 -2.93 4.33
C PHE A 158 -6.14 -1.47 4.10
N TYR A 159 -5.76 -0.92 2.95
CA TYR A 159 -6.18 0.42 2.51
C TYR A 159 -7.70 0.52 2.42
N GLU A 160 -8.34 -0.43 1.77
CA GLU A 160 -9.79 -0.44 1.53
C GLU A 160 -10.58 -0.53 2.85
N THR A 161 -10.08 -1.29 3.82
CA THR A 161 -10.68 -1.37 5.17
C THR A 161 -10.70 0.01 5.83
N VAL A 162 -9.55 0.69 5.87
CA VAL A 162 -9.45 2.02 6.47
C VAL A 162 -10.31 3.04 5.70
N ARG A 163 -10.32 2.98 4.37
CA ARG A 163 -11.15 3.83 3.52
C ARG A 163 -12.64 3.64 3.83
N SER A 164 -13.10 2.41 3.86
CA SER A 164 -14.49 2.06 4.14
C SER A 164 -14.94 2.60 5.50
N HIS A 165 -14.12 2.41 6.53
CA HIS A 165 -14.38 2.94 7.86
C HIS A 165 -14.41 4.47 7.90
N LYS A 166 -13.45 5.12 7.26
CA LYS A 166 -13.36 6.60 7.25
C LYS A 166 -14.50 7.27 6.51
N THR A 167 -14.90 6.69 5.37
CA THR A 167 -15.85 7.34 4.46
C THR A 167 -17.30 6.83 4.60
N GLY A 168 -17.52 5.75 5.38
CA GLY A 168 -18.82 5.07 5.45
C GLY A 168 -19.23 4.36 4.15
N THR A 169 -18.31 4.25 3.17
CA THR A 169 -18.61 3.58 1.91
C THR A 169 -18.43 2.06 2.04
N PRO A 170 -19.17 1.24 1.26
CA PRO A 170 -18.99 -0.21 1.31
C PRO A 170 -17.57 -0.65 1.00
N PHE A 171 -17.11 -1.68 1.71
CA PHE A 171 -15.84 -2.34 1.42
C PHE A 171 -15.90 -3.04 0.06
N VAL A 172 -14.88 -2.82 -0.79
CA VAL A 172 -14.78 -3.44 -2.11
C VAL A 172 -13.53 -4.31 -2.17
N HIS A 173 -13.75 -5.63 -2.18
CA HIS A 173 -12.64 -6.57 -2.25
C HIS A 173 -11.89 -6.45 -3.59
N GLU A 174 -10.56 -6.48 -3.56
CA GLU A 174 -9.71 -6.27 -4.73
C GLU A 174 -10.01 -7.26 -5.88
N TYR A 175 -10.36 -8.50 -5.56
CA TYR A 175 -10.73 -9.51 -6.55
C TYR A 175 -12.05 -9.22 -7.28
N THR A 176 -12.90 -8.35 -6.73
CA THR A 176 -14.17 -7.97 -7.37
C THR A 176 -14.07 -6.71 -8.21
N LYS A 177 -12.94 -5.98 -8.13
CA LYS A 177 -12.72 -4.78 -8.93
C LYS A 177 -12.62 -5.12 -10.41
N LYS A 178 -13.42 -4.40 -11.20
CA LYS A 178 -13.42 -4.54 -12.66
C LYS A 178 -12.32 -3.68 -13.29
N LEU A 179 -11.83 -4.11 -14.44
CA LEU A 179 -10.98 -3.29 -15.29
C LEU A 179 -11.67 -1.99 -15.68
N VAL A 180 -10.94 -0.89 -15.65
CA VAL A 180 -11.41 0.40 -16.16
C VAL A 180 -11.32 0.39 -17.67
N LEU A 181 -12.46 0.49 -18.35
CA LEU A 181 -12.57 0.62 -19.81
C LEU A 181 -12.85 2.07 -20.17
N LEU A 182 -11.96 2.68 -20.95
CA LEU A 182 -12.03 4.06 -21.42
C LEU A 182 -12.44 4.10 -22.90
#